data_8490ac2db2e17a7525432bddca5dd1f7
#
_entry.id   8490ac2db2e17a7525432bddca5dd1f7
#
_cell.length_a   1.000
_cell.length_b   1.000
_cell.length_c   1.000
_cell.angle_alpha   90.00
_cell.angle_beta   90.00
_cell.angle_gamma   90.00
#
_symmetry.space_group_name_H-M   'P 1'
#
loop_
_entity.id
_entity.type
_entity.pdbx_description
1 polymer ?
#
loop_
_entity_poly.entity_id
_entity_poly.type
_entity_poly.pdbx_seq_one_letter_code
_entity_poly.pdbx_strand_id
1 'polypeptide(L)'
;MIEEKDLVKRYGNHAAVDHLSFTVDTGKVVGFLGPNGAGKSTTMNMITGYIAPTEGTVLIDGIDMSQEPEKAKENIGYLPEIPPLYQDLRVREYLQFVAELKKLPKKERNLAVYNTMKETKTKDVSERLIRHLSKGYKQRVGLAAAMLGSPDILILDEPTVGLDPSQIIEIRELIRELSKSHTILLSSHIMQEISAVCDEIIIINKGKMIACDTP
;
A
#
# COMPACT_ATOMS: atom_id res chain seq x y z
N MET A 1 9.67 -4.11 9.07
CA MET A 1 8.85 -5.24 9.60
C MET A 1 7.49 -4.72 10.08
N ILE A 2 6.41 -5.40 9.78
CA ILE A 2 5.06 -5.10 10.32
C ILE A 2 4.70 -6.24 11.29
N GLU A 3 4.25 -5.90 12.50
CA GLU A 3 3.72 -6.88 13.45
C GLU A 3 2.32 -6.46 13.89
N GLU A 4 1.37 -7.37 13.77
CA GLU A 4 0.01 -7.20 14.28
C GLU A 4 -0.24 -8.20 15.41
N LYS A 5 -0.73 -7.69 16.53
CA LYS A 5 -0.95 -8.47 17.75
C LYS A 5 -2.38 -8.30 18.20
N ASP A 6 -3.15 -9.37 18.04
CA ASP A 6 -4.52 -9.53 18.51
C ASP A 6 -5.46 -8.39 18.06
N LEU A 7 -5.37 -8.00 16.77
CA LEU A 7 -6.13 -6.88 16.24
C LEU A 7 -7.62 -7.18 16.18
N VAL A 8 -8.40 -6.27 16.74
CA VAL A 8 -9.86 -6.27 16.66
C VAL A 8 -10.35 -4.92 16.15
N LYS A 9 -11.28 -4.94 15.20
CA LYS A 9 -12.04 -3.76 14.79
C LYS A 9 -13.52 -4.03 14.78
N ARG A 10 -14.25 -3.31 15.64
CA ARG A 10 -15.70 -3.39 15.74
C ARG A 10 -16.38 -2.11 15.24
N TYR A 11 -17.45 -2.28 14.49
CA TYR A 11 -18.38 -1.23 14.11
C TYR A 11 -19.76 -1.62 14.69
N GLY A 12 -20.12 -1.05 15.85
CA GLY A 12 -21.25 -1.51 16.62
C GLY A 12 -21.12 -2.98 17.01
N ASN A 13 -22.09 -3.81 16.64
CA ASN A 13 -22.09 -5.26 16.92
C ASN A 13 -21.32 -6.10 15.88
N HIS A 14 -20.83 -5.47 14.81
CA HIS A 14 -20.11 -6.19 13.75
C HIS A 14 -18.60 -6.09 13.96
N ALA A 15 -17.93 -7.24 14.06
CA ALA A 15 -16.47 -7.33 14.05
C ALA A 15 -15.98 -7.43 12.60
N ALA A 16 -15.42 -6.37 12.07
CA ALA A 16 -14.81 -6.35 10.73
C ALA A 16 -13.43 -7.03 10.71
N VAL A 17 -12.71 -6.98 11.85
CA VAL A 17 -11.48 -7.72 12.13
C VAL A 17 -11.64 -8.32 13.53
N ASP A 18 -11.29 -9.60 13.69
CA ASP A 18 -11.58 -10.39 14.89
C ASP A 18 -10.36 -11.21 15.29
N HIS A 19 -9.58 -10.69 16.23
CA HIS A 19 -8.36 -11.28 16.79
C HIS A 19 -7.33 -11.72 15.73
N LEU A 20 -6.98 -10.79 14.84
CA LEU A 20 -6.01 -11.01 13.77
C LEU A 20 -4.59 -10.76 14.29
N SER A 21 -3.69 -11.75 14.10
CA SER A 21 -2.27 -11.61 14.43
C SER A 21 -1.42 -12.19 13.31
N PHE A 22 -0.46 -11.41 12.80
CA PHE A 22 0.53 -11.86 11.82
C PHE A 22 1.75 -10.94 11.79
N THR A 23 2.78 -11.38 11.08
CA THR A 23 4.00 -10.60 10.88
C THR A 23 4.34 -10.55 9.39
N VAL A 24 4.83 -9.41 8.93
CA VAL A 24 5.43 -9.23 7.61
C VAL A 24 6.91 -8.93 7.82
N ASP A 25 7.76 -9.90 7.50
CA ASP A 25 9.21 -9.76 7.65
C ASP A 25 9.79 -8.77 6.64
N THR A 26 10.90 -8.13 7.02
CA THR A 26 11.62 -7.19 6.18
C THR A 26 12.08 -7.85 4.87
N GLY A 27 11.84 -7.19 3.74
CA GLY A 27 12.24 -7.65 2.41
C GLY A 27 11.32 -8.72 1.80
N LYS A 28 10.21 -9.06 2.47
CA LYS A 28 9.20 -9.99 1.95
C LYS A 28 8.09 -9.27 1.20
N VAL A 29 7.48 -9.99 0.26
CA VAL A 29 6.22 -9.64 -0.37
C VAL A 29 5.13 -10.55 0.19
N VAL A 30 4.23 -9.99 0.99
CA VAL A 30 3.14 -10.74 1.62
C VAL A 30 1.82 -10.35 0.98
N GLY A 31 1.08 -11.35 0.52
CA GLY A 31 -0.25 -11.21 -0.05
C GLY A 31 -1.34 -11.38 1.01
N PHE A 32 -2.28 -10.44 1.05
CA PHE A 32 -3.42 -10.47 1.95
C PHE A 32 -4.69 -10.80 1.16
N LEU A 33 -5.04 -12.08 1.11
CA LEU A 33 -6.09 -12.63 0.24
C LEU A 33 -7.40 -12.81 0.99
N GLY A 34 -8.50 -12.44 0.36
CA GLY A 34 -9.83 -12.71 0.91
C GLY A 34 -10.95 -12.11 0.06
N PRO A 35 -12.19 -12.59 0.20
CA PRO A 35 -13.33 -12.03 -0.52
C PRO A 35 -13.62 -10.59 -0.10
N ASN A 36 -14.49 -9.91 -0.86
CA ASN A 36 -14.95 -8.59 -0.46
C ASN A 36 -15.69 -8.68 0.88
N GLY A 37 -15.43 -7.72 1.77
CA GLY A 37 -15.95 -7.73 3.14
C GLY A 37 -15.22 -8.66 4.11
N ALA A 38 -14.12 -9.31 3.71
CA ALA A 38 -13.31 -10.15 4.60
C ALA A 38 -12.54 -9.40 5.70
N GLY A 39 -12.43 -8.07 5.60
CA GLY A 39 -11.67 -7.22 6.54
C GLY A 39 -10.35 -6.66 5.99
N LYS A 40 -9.99 -6.93 4.71
CA LYS A 40 -8.70 -6.52 4.11
C LYS A 40 -8.42 -5.03 4.27
N SER A 41 -9.24 -4.17 3.66
CA SER A 41 -9.03 -2.71 3.71
C SER A 41 -9.14 -2.14 5.13
N THR A 42 -9.96 -2.76 5.99
CA THR A 42 -10.02 -2.39 7.42
C THR A 42 -8.68 -2.67 8.10
N THR A 43 -8.07 -3.81 7.85
CA THR A 43 -6.74 -4.17 8.36
C THR A 43 -5.68 -3.21 7.82
N MET A 44 -5.63 -2.97 6.50
CA MET A 44 -4.71 -2.00 5.89
C MET A 44 -4.85 -0.60 6.51
N ASN A 45 -6.08 -0.15 6.75
CA ASN A 45 -6.34 1.14 7.39
C ASN A 45 -5.86 1.20 8.86
N MET A 46 -5.88 0.08 9.59
CA MET A 46 -5.30 0.02 10.94
C MET A 46 -3.77 0.05 10.90
N ILE A 47 -3.15 -0.71 9.99
CA ILE A 47 -1.68 -0.73 9.81
C ILE A 47 -1.16 0.65 9.46
N THR A 48 -1.86 1.36 8.56
CA THR A 48 -1.47 2.72 8.13
C THR A 48 -1.84 3.81 9.13
N GLY A 49 -2.49 3.45 10.25
CA GLY A 49 -2.95 4.39 11.27
C GLY A 49 -4.02 5.37 10.76
N TYR A 50 -4.76 5.00 9.70
CA TYR A 50 -5.92 5.76 9.21
C TYR A 50 -7.11 5.61 10.15
N ILE A 51 -7.29 4.40 10.73
CA ILE A 51 -8.25 4.14 11.80
C ILE A 51 -7.53 3.43 12.96
N ALA A 52 -7.95 3.74 14.20
CA ALA A 52 -7.45 3.01 15.36
C ALA A 52 -8.14 1.63 15.48
N PRO A 53 -7.43 0.57 15.91
CA PRO A 53 -8.04 -0.68 16.31
C PRO A 53 -8.96 -0.46 17.53
N THR A 54 -9.92 -1.38 17.73
CA THR A 54 -10.72 -1.42 18.97
C THR A 54 -9.90 -2.07 20.08
N GLU A 55 -9.16 -3.14 19.73
CA GLU A 55 -8.26 -3.88 20.61
C GLU A 55 -7.02 -4.31 19.81
N GLY A 56 -5.94 -4.62 20.51
CA GLY A 56 -4.69 -5.07 19.90
C GLY A 56 -3.76 -3.92 19.49
N THR A 57 -2.63 -4.28 18.88
CA THR A 57 -1.54 -3.35 18.59
C THR A 57 -0.95 -3.58 17.21
N VAL A 58 -0.56 -2.50 16.53
CA VAL A 58 0.23 -2.52 15.29
C VAL A 58 1.60 -1.94 15.60
N LEU A 59 2.65 -2.69 15.29
CA LEU A 59 4.03 -2.23 15.37
C LEU A 59 4.64 -2.13 13.97
N ILE A 60 5.28 -1.01 13.68
CA ILE A 60 6.06 -0.78 12.46
C ILE A 60 7.52 -0.61 12.85
N ASP A 61 8.36 -1.57 12.49
CA ASP A 61 9.77 -1.62 12.91
C ASP A 61 9.94 -1.48 14.44
N GLY A 62 9.02 -2.11 15.19
CA GLY A 62 8.99 -2.05 16.65
C GLY A 62 8.36 -0.77 17.23
N ILE A 63 7.92 0.18 16.39
CA ILE A 63 7.29 1.44 16.81
C ILE A 63 5.77 1.23 16.86
N ASP A 64 5.16 1.48 18.01
CA ASP A 64 3.71 1.36 18.18
C ASP A 64 2.97 2.49 17.45
N MET A 65 2.09 2.11 16.49
CA MET A 65 1.29 3.03 15.69
C MET A 65 0.36 3.91 16.55
N SER A 66 -0.05 3.43 17.72
CA SER A 66 -0.94 4.18 18.62
C SER A 66 -0.19 5.19 19.50
N GLN A 67 1.08 4.91 19.81
CA GLN A 67 1.89 5.73 20.70
C GLN A 67 2.72 6.78 19.94
N GLU A 68 3.34 6.38 18.82
CA GLU A 68 4.20 7.24 18.01
C GLU A 68 3.78 7.23 16.52
N PRO A 69 2.53 7.64 16.17
CA PRO A 69 1.98 7.50 14.83
C PRO A 69 2.77 8.25 13.74
N GLU A 70 3.29 9.44 14.04
CA GLU A 70 4.11 10.22 13.08
C GLU A 70 5.36 9.44 12.68
N LYS A 71 6.06 8.89 13.67
CA LYS A 71 7.31 8.15 13.48
C LYS A 71 7.08 6.82 12.78
N ALA A 72 6.02 6.07 13.16
CA ALA A 72 5.66 4.83 12.51
C ALA A 72 5.30 5.04 11.03
N LYS A 73 4.60 6.14 10.70
CA LYS A 73 4.18 6.48 9.33
C LYS A 73 5.32 6.94 8.42
N GLU A 74 6.45 7.42 8.96
CA GLU A 74 7.60 7.86 8.15
C GLU A 74 8.12 6.74 7.24
N ASN A 75 8.07 5.48 7.73
CA ASN A 75 8.55 4.31 7.00
C ASN A 75 7.49 3.62 6.13
N ILE A 76 6.28 4.19 6.03
CA ILE A 76 5.18 3.58 5.27
C ILE A 76 4.87 4.41 4.01
N GLY A 77 4.81 3.72 2.87
CA GLY A 77 4.13 4.19 1.67
C GLY A 77 2.81 3.46 1.50
N TYR A 78 1.71 4.18 1.36
CA TYR A 78 0.38 3.57 1.22
C TYR A 78 -0.28 3.95 -0.11
N LEU A 79 -0.71 2.94 -0.84
CA LEU A 79 -1.56 3.05 -2.02
C LEU A 79 -2.94 2.47 -1.68
N PRO A 80 -3.97 3.28 -1.44
CA PRO A 80 -5.34 2.79 -1.28
C PRO A 80 -5.93 2.32 -2.61
N GLU A 81 -6.99 1.50 -2.57
CA GLU A 81 -7.71 1.00 -3.74
C GLU A 81 -8.08 2.12 -4.74
N ILE A 82 -8.51 3.27 -4.21
CA ILE A 82 -8.76 4.49 -5.00
C ILE A 82 -7.75 5.55 -4.57
N PRO A 83 -6.69 5.78 -5.36
CA PRO A 83 -5.69 6.79 -5.02
C PRO A 83 -6.29 8.20 -4.94
N PRO A 84 -5.99 8.99 -3.88
CA PRO A 84 -6.53 10.35 -3.69
C PRO A 84 -5.81 11.36 -4.59
N LEU A 85 -6.04 11.26 -5.91
CA LEU A 85 -5.37 12.08 -6.91
C LEU A 85 -6.09 13.41 -7.15
N TYR A 86 -5.35 14.51 -7.19
CA TYR A 86 -5.89 15.81 -7.60
C TYR A 86 -5.99 15.91 -9.12
N GLN A 87 -7.21 15.71 -9.63
CA GLN A 87 -7.51 15.53 -11.04
C GLN A 87 -7.10 16.72 -11.94
N ASP A 88 -7.05 17.93 -11.38
CA ASP A 88 -6.74 19.18 -12.09
C ASP A 88 -5.24 19.54 -12.07
N LEU A 89 -4.42 18.74 -11.38
CA LEU A 89 -2.96 18.88 -11.39
C LEU A 89 -2.33 18.01 -12.49
N ARG A 90 -1.16 18.42 -12.97
CA ARG A 90 -0.27 17.58 -13.76
C ARG A 90 0.38 16.53 -12.85
N VAL A 91 0.80 15.41 -13.41
CA VAL A 91 1.47 14.34 -12.62
C VAL A 91 2.63 14.89 -11.81
N ARG A 92 3.53 15.66 -12.46
CA ARG A 92 4.69 16.24 -11.77
C ARG A 92 4.28 17.22 -10.66
N GLU A 93 3.30 18.08 -10.92
CA GLU A 93 2.81 19.05 -9.93
C GLU A 93 2.24 18.35 -8.69
N TYR A 94 1.44 17.31 -8.91
CA TYR A 94 0.89 16.48 -7.85
C TYR A 94 1.97 15.80 -7.01
N LEU A 95 2.96 15.18 -7.66
CA LEU A 95 4.05 14.50 -6.95
C LEU A 95 4.94 15.51 -6.18
N GLN A 96 5.17 16.71 -6.73
CA GLN A 96 5.87 17.78 -6.01
C GLN A 96 5.09 18.23 -4.77
N PHE A 97 3.77 18.37 -4.89
CA PHE A 97 2.88 18.68 -3.77
C PHE A 97 2.95 17.58 -2.68
N VAL A 98 2.90 16.30 -3.06
CA VAL A 98 3.02 15.18 -2.11
C VAL A 98 4.41 15.17 -1.45
N ALA A 99 5.48 15.41 -2.20
CA ALA A 99 6.84 15.52 -1.65
C ALA A 99 6.94 16.64 -0.61
N GLU A 100 6.22 17.74 -0.82
CA GLU A 100 6.14 18.84 0.16
C GLU A 100 5.36 18.45 1.41
N LEU A 101 4.21 17.78 1.26
CA LEU A 101 3.42 17.27 2.38
C LEU A 101 4.21 16.27 3.23
N LYS A 102 5.00 15.41 2.59
CA LYS A 102 5.94 14.47 3.25
C LYS A 102 7.17 15.17 3.84
N LYS A 103 7.24 16.51 3.82
CA LYS A 103 8.33 17.33 4.37
C LYS A 103 9.71 17.02 3.78
N LEU A 104 9.79 16.50 2.55
CA LEU A 104 11.08 16.28 1.90
C LEU A 104 11.83 17.63 1.76
N PRO A 105 13.17 17.65 1.96
CA PRO A 105 13.97 18.86 1.80
C PRO A 105 13.80 19.47 0.40
N LYS A 106 13.59 20.78 0.32
CA LYS A 106 13.32 21.48 -0.96
C LYS A 106 14.34 21.17 -2.06
N LYS A 107 15.62 20.98 -1.68
CA LYS A 107 16.71 20.67 -2.61
C LYS A 107 16.61 19.27 -3.20
N GLU A 108 15.97 18.33 -2.53
CA GLU A 108 15.86 16.91 -2.89
C GLU A 108 14.57 16.58 -3.62
N ARG A 109 13.51 17.41 -3.47
CA ARG A 109 12.16 17.13 -4.00
C ARG A 109 12.16 16.84 -5.50
N ASN A 110 12.85 17.66 -6.31
CA ASN A 110 12.86 17.48 -7.76
C ASN A 110 13.51 16.17 -8.17
N LEU A 111 14.59 15.77 -7.49
CA LEU A 111 15.27 14.51 -7.76
C LEU A 111 14.43 13.32 -7.29
N ALA A 112 13.85 13.39 -6.11
CA ALA A 112 12.96 12.36 -5.58
C ALA A 112 11.76 12.12 -6.51
N VAL A 113 11.07 13.18 -6.93
CA VAL A 113 9.95 13.11 -7.88
C VAL A 113 10.38 12.52 -9.21
N TYR A 114 11.54 12.96 -9.76
CA TYR A 114 12.05 12.41 -11.01
C TYR A 114 12.36 10.90 -10.91
N ASN A 115 13.05 10.49 -9.86
CA ASN A 115 13.39 9.09 -9.63
C ASN A 115 12.14 8.23 -9.48
N THR A 116 11.20 8.65 -8.64
CA THR A 116 9.94 7.92 -8.42
C THR A 116 9.11 7.81 -9.69
N MET A 117 9.03 8.88 -10.52
CA MET A 117 8.37 8.81 -11.83
C MET A 117 9.06 7.85 -12.79
N LYS A 118 10.40 7.73 -12.72
CA LYS A 118 11.17 6.78 -13.53
C LYS A 118 10.87 5.34 -13.11
N GLU A 119 10.90 5.07 -11.81
CA GLU A 119 10.64 3.74 -11.23
C GLU A 119 9.22 3.27 -11.52
N THR A 120 8.22 4.14 -11.37
CA THR A 120 6.81 3.83 -11.65
C THR A 120 6.40 3.95 -13.12
N LYS A 121 7.36 4.23 -14.02
CA LYS A 121 7.13 4.37 -15.47
C LYS A 121 6.02 5.40 -15.78
N THR A 122 6.04 6.56 -15.10
CA THR A 122 5.07 7.66 -15.29
C THR A 122 5.71 8.93 -15.84
N LYS A 123 7.00 8.89 -16.20
CA LYS A 123 7.75 10.04 -16.70
C LYS A 123 7.21 10.58 -18.03
N ASP A 124 6.75 9.71 -18.92
CA ASP A 124 6.18 10.04 -20.23
C ASP A 124 4.88 10.86 -20.13
N VAL A 125 4.19 10.77 -19.00
CA VAL A 125 2.95 11.50 -18.71
C VAL A 125 3.12 12.63 -17.68
N SER A 126 4.35 12.98 -17.32
CA SER A 126 4.67 13.97 -16.26
C SER A 126 3.94 15.30 -16.40
N GLU A 127 3.78 15.77 -17.65
CA GLU A 127 3.13 17.05 -18.00
C GLU A 127 1.62 16.91 -18.30
N ARG A 128 1.07 15.68 -18.26
CA ARG A 128 -0.35 15.46 -18.48
C ARG A 128 -1.17 15.75 -17.22
N LEU A 129 -2.39 16.27 -17.40
CA LEU A 129 -3.36 16.38 -16.33
C LEU A 129 -3.82 14.98 -15.88
N ILE A 130 -3.90 14.76 -14.57
CA ILE A 130 -4.26 13.47 -13.98
C ILE A 130 -5.64 12.99 -14.44
N ARG A 131 -6.61 13.89 -14.64
CA ARG A 131 -7.94 13.54 -15.17
C ARG A 131 -7.90 12.86 -16.54
N HIS A 132 -6.89 13.13 -17.36
CA HIS A 132 -6.75 12.59 -18.72
C HIS A 132 -5.96 11.28 -18.77
N LEU A 133 -5.57 10.72 -17.61
CA LEU A 133 -4.86 9.46 -17.54
C LEU A 133 -5.81 8.26 -17.53
N SER A 134 -5.34 7.14 -18.11
CA SER A 134 -6.00 5.84 -17.91
C SER A 134 -5.98 5.43 -16.45
N LYS A 135 -6.83 4.46 -16.06
CA LYS A 135 -6.86 3.94 -14.70
C LYS A 135 -5.49 3.37 -14.28
N GLY A 136 -4.81 2.62 -15.16
CA GLY A 136 -3.47 2.08 -14.90
C GLY A 136 -2.42 3.17 -14.65
N TYR A 137 -2.42 4.25 -15.43
CA TYR A 137 -1.54 5.39 -15.14
C TYR A 137 -1.89 6.07 -13.81
N LYS A 138 -3.17 6.24 -13.49
CA LYS A 138 -3.60 6.79 -12.19
C LYS A 138 -3.10 5.93 -11.04
N GLN A 139 -3.16 4.60 -11.17
CA GLN A 139 -2.65 3.67 -10.18
C GLN A 139 -1.13 3.83 -10.00
N ARG A 140 -0.36 3.91 -11.10
CA ARG A 140 1.08 4.16 -11.06
C ARG A 140 1.45 5.53 -10.44
N VAL A 141 0.66 6.57 -10.71
CA VAL A 141 0.85 7.89 -10.08
C VAL A 141 0.57 7.81 -8.57
N GLY A 142 -0.46 7.06 -8.16
CA GLY A 142 -0.73 6.78 -6.74
C GLY A 142 0.43 6.03 -6.08
N LEU A 143 0.98 5.02 -6.76
CA LEU A 143 2.16 4.28 -6.28
C LEU A 143 3.39 5.19 -6.20
N ALA A 144 3.61 6.06 -7.20
CA ALA A 144 4.66 7.07 -7.15
C ALA A 144 4.53 7.96 -5.92
N ALA A 145 3.33 8.42 -5.60
CA ALA A 145 3.07 9.22 -4.40
C ALA A 145 3.34 8.44 -3.10
N ALA A 146 3.01 7.15 -3.05
CA ALA A 146 3.33 6.27 -1.92
C ALA A 146 4.84 6.15 -1.70
N MET A 147 5.62 5.99 -2.78
CA MET A 147 7.08 5.79 -2.77
C MET A 147 7.90 7.06 -2.44
N LEU A 148 7.32 8.26 -2.53
CA LEU A 148 8.03 9.49 -2.18
C LEU A 148 8.50 9.45 -0.73
N GLY A 149 9.76 9.80 -0.50
CA GLY A 149 10.42 9.70 0.79
C GLY A 149 11.12 8.35 1.02
N SER A 150 11.11 7.45 0.03
CA SER A 150 11.77 6.13 0.06
C SER A 150 11.40 5.31 1.30
N PRO A 151 10.11 5.04 1.54
CA PRO A 151 9.68 4.25 2.69
C PRO A 151 10.17 2.82 2.57
N ASP A 152 10.57 2.18 3.67
CA ASP A 152 11.00 0.77 3.67
C ASP A 152 9.83 -0.20 3.44
N ILE A 153 8.60 0.23 3.74
CA ILE A 153 7.39 -0.58 3.68
C ILE A 153 6.39 0.04 2.70
N LEU A 154 5.89 -0.76 1.76
CA LEU A 154 4.81 -0.40 0.86
C LEU A 154 3.56 -1.23 1.17
N ILE A 155 2.45 -0.55 1.41
CA ILE A 155 1.13 -1.17 1.62
C ILE A 155 0.27 -0.83 0.41
N LEU A 156 -0.20 -1.86 -0.30
CA LEU A 156 -0.91 -1.71 -1.56
C LEU A 156 -2.29 -2.37 -1.44
N ASP A 157 -3.36 -1.56 -1.36
CA ASP A 157 -4.72 -2.08 -1.25
C ASP A 157 -5.34 -2.25 -2.64
N GLU A 158 -5.58 -3.51 -3.06
CA GLU A 158 -6.17 -3.90 -4.35
C GLU A 158 -5.52 -3.18 -5.56
N PRO A 159 -4.18 -3.22 -5.73
CA PRO A 159 -3.46 -2.36 -6.70
C PRO A 159 -3.82 -2.63 -8.17
N THR A 160 -4.47 -3.75 -8.46
CA THR A 160 -4.82 -4.21 -9.82
C THR A 160 -6.32 -4.09 -10.12
N VAL A 161 -7.14 -3.68 -9.14
CA VAL A 161 -8.60 -3.68 -9.29
C VAL A 161 -9.07 -2.81 -10.46
N GLY A 162 -9.87 -3.43 -11.38
CA GLY A 162 -10.46 -2.77 -12.52
C GLY A 162 -9.47 -2.28 -13.58
N LEU A 163 -8.27 -2.85 -13.62
CA LEU A 163 -7.32 -2.73 -14.71
C LEU A 163 -7.60 -3.79 -15.77
N ASP A 164 -7.20 -3.52 -17.01
CA ASP A 164 -7.21 -4.53 -18.07
C ASP A 164 -6.05 -5.54 -17.90
N PRO A 165 -6.11 -6.72 -18.56
CA PRO A 165 -5.09 -7.77 -18.38
C PRO A 165 -3.66 -7.31 -18.67
N SER A 166 -3.45 -6.42 -19.62
CA SER A 166 -2.11 -5.92 -19.96
C SER A 166 -1.57 -5.02 -18.83
N GLN A 167 -2.40 -4.16 -18.28
CA GLN A 167 -2.06 -3.27 -17.16
C GLN A 167 -1.80 -4.06 -15.88
N ILE A 168 -2.53 -5.16 -15.63
CA ILE A 168 -2.28 -6.06 -14.50
C ILE A 168 -0.86 -6.64 -14.58
N ILE A 169 -0.44 -7.12 -15.75
CA ILE A 169 0.92 -7.64 -15.95
C ILE A 169 1.96 -6.57 -15.64
N GLU A 170 1.77 -5.36 -16.14
CA GLU A 170 2.69 -4.24 -15.93
C GLU A 170 2.79 -3.81 -14.45
N ILE A 171 1.68 -3.82 -13.70
CA ILE A 171 1.70 -3.53 -12.27
C ILE A 171 2.40 -4.66 -11.48
N ARG A 172 2.18 -5.93 -11.84
CA ARG A 172 2.89 -7.06 -11.23
C ARG A 172 4.39 -6.99 -11.43
N GLU A 173 4.84 -6.69 -12.65
CA GLU A 173 6.26 -6.47 -12.93
C GLU A 173 6.83 -5.34 -12.08
N LEU A 174 6.09 -4.24 -11.96
CA LEU A 174 6.48 -3.10 -11.13
C LEU A 174 6.60 -3.51 -9.65
N ILE A 175 5.63 -4.25 -9.11
CA ILE A 175 5.68 -4.75 -7.73
C ILE A 175 6.91 -5.65 -7.53
N ARG A 176 7.22 -6.53 -8.47
CA ARG A 176 8.44 -7.37 -8.42
C ARG A 176 9.74 -6.56 -8.45
N GLU A 177 9.79 -5.47 -9.22
CA GLU A 177 10.96 -4.59 -9.21
C GLU A 177 11.10 -3.89 -7.85
N LEU A 178 10.00 -3.41 -7.28
CA LEU A 178 9.97 -2.72 -5.98
C LEU A 178 10.30 -3.65 -4.82
N SER A 179 9.96 -4.94 -4.91
CA SER A 179 10.26 -5.92 -3.84
C SER A 179 11.76 -6.13 -3.60
N LYS A 180 12.61 -5.73 -4.55
CA LYS A 180 14.07 -5.80 -4.38
C LYS A 180 14.60 -4.84 -3.33
N SER A 181 13.85 -3.79 -2.99
CA SER A 181 14.26 -2.73 -2.07
C SER A 181 13.22 -2.37 -1.01
N HIS A 182 12.02 -2.95 -1.08
CA HIS A 182 10.93 -2.66 -0.15
C HIS A 182 10.33 -3.93 0.42
N THR A 183 9.85 -3.87 1.64
CA THR A 183 8.88 -4.83 2.20
C THR A 183 7.51 -4.48 1.65
N ILE A 184 6.77 -5.44 1.13
CA ILE A 184 5.48 -5.15 0.48
C ILE A 184 4.38 -5.99 1.13
N LEU A 185 3.32 -5.33 1.57
CA LEU A 185 2.06 -5.95 1.93
C LEU A 185 1.01 -5.54 0.90
N LEU A 186 0.48 -6.50 0.14
CA LEU A 186 -0.54 -6.19 -0.86
C LEU A 186 -1.81 -6.99 -0.66
N SER A 187 -2.97 -6.36 -0.81
CA SER A 187 -4.25 -7.03 -0.77
C SER A 187 -4.76 -7.39 -2.17
N SER A 188 -5.46 -8.50 -2.28
CA SER A 188 -6.29 -8.86 -3.44
C SER A 188 -7.38 -9.85 -3.06
N HIS A 189 -8.40 -9.94 -3.89
CA HIS A 189 -9.41 -11.00 -3.83
C HIS A 189 -9.17 -12.08 -4.90
N ILE A 190 -8.08 -11.98 -5.68
CA ILE A 190 -7.75 -12.87 -6.80
C ILE A 190 -6.46 -13.63 -6.48
N MET A 191 -6.58 -14.95 -6.25
CA MET A 191 -5.45 -15.83 -5.92
C MET A 191 -4.31 -15.77 -6.96
N GLN A 192 -4.66 -15.77 -8.24
CA GLN A 192 -3.67 -15.73 -9.34
C GLN A 192 -2.82 -14.44 -9.35
N GLU A 193 -3.33 -13.34 -8.80
CA GLU A 193 -2.57 -12.10 -8.70
C GLU A 193 -1.55 -12.17 -7.58
N ILE A 194 -1.97 -12.70 -6.44
CA ILE A 194 -1.13 -12.86 -5.25
C ILE A 194 -0.02 -13.87 -5.50
N SER A 195 -0.36 -15.09 -5.96
CA SER A 195 0.62 -16.17 -6.19
C SER A 195 1.71 -15.81 -7.21
N ALA A 196 1.44 -14.83 -8.06
CA ALA A 196 2.39 -14.42 -9.08
C ALA A 196 3.53 -13.55 -8.54
N VAL A 197 3.38 -12.92 -7.37
CA VAL A 197 4.31 -11.89 -6.87
C VAL A 197 4.70 -12.04 -5.40
N CYS A 198 3.94 -12.81 -4.61
CA CYS A 198 4.15 -12.91 -3.15
C CYS A 198 5.04 -14.09 -2.77
N ASP A 199 5.81 -13.92 -1.70
CA ASP A 199 6.58 -14.97 -1.03
C ASP A 199 5.69 -15.75 -0.06
N GLU A 200 4.72 -15.08 0.54
CA GLU A 200 3.79 -15.62 1.53
C GLU A 200 2.38 -15.08 1.29
N ILE A 201 1.36 -15.88 1.64
CA ILE A 201 -0.05 -15.51 1.50
C ILE A 201 -0.76 -15.70 2.82
N ILE A 202 -1.38 -14.63 3.31
CA ILE A 202 -2.30 -14.64 4.43
C ILE A 202 -3.72 -14.66 3.88
N ILE A 203 -4.47 -15.69 4.19
CA ILE A 203 -5.88 -15.83 3.77
C ILE A 203 -6.77 -15.41 4.90
N ILE A 204 -7.66 -14.44 4.65
CA ILE A 204 -8.65 -13.98 5.63
C ILE A 204 -10.08 -14.18 5.15
N ASN A 205 -10.96 -14.44 6.10
CA ASN A 205 -12.40 -14.48 5.87
C ASN A 205 -13.14 -14.03 7.14
N LYS A 206 -14.14 -13.17 6.98
CA LYS A 206 -14.97 -12.64 8.08
C LYS A 206 -14.14 -12.11 9.26
N GLY A 207 -13.07 -11.35 8.94
CA GLY A 207 -12.20 -10.73 9.92
C GLY A 207 -11.17 -11.65 10.58
N LYS A 208 -11.12 -12.94 10.23
CA LYS A 208 -10.21 -13.93 10.83
C LYS A 208 -9.20 -14.45 9.82
N MET A 209 -8.00 -14.75 10.29
CA MET A 209 -7.01 -15.49 9.51
C MET A 209 -7.43 -16.96 9.40
N ILE A 210 -7.48 -17.47 8.18
CA ILE A 210 -7.81 -18.85 7.87
C ILE A 210 -6.56 -19.69 7.65
N ALA A 211 -5.57 -19.12 6.97
CA ALA A 211 -4.29 -19.75 6.67
C ALA A 211 -3.20 -18.70 6.45
N CYS A 212 -1.97 -19.11 6.64
CA CYS A 212 -0.78 -18.37 6.25
C CYS A 212 0.22 -19.40 5.74
N ASP A 213 0.62 -19.30 4.45
CA ASP A 213 1.53 -20.26 3.82
C ASP A 213 2.20 -19.61 2.60
N THR A 214 3.16 -20.33 2.02
CA THR A 214 3.76 -20.00 0.71
C THR A 214 2.77 -20.28 -0.42
N PRO A 215 2.88 -19.59 -1.60
CA PRO A 215 2.02 -19.80 -2.76
C PRO A 215 2.04 -21.21 -3.33
#